data_01604a2c762dbe017d33bb4fe5e882d1
#
_entry.id   01604a2c762dbe017d33bb4fe5e882d1
#
_cell.length_a   1.000
_cell.length_b   1.000
_cell.length_c   1.000
_cell.angle_alpha   90.00
_cell.angle_beta   90.00
_cell.angle_gamma   90.00
#
_symmetry.space_group_name_H-M   'P 1'
#
loop_
_entity.id
_entity.type
_entity.pdbx_description
1 polymer ?
#
loop_
_entity_poly.entity_id
_entity_poly.type
_entity_poly.pdbx_seq_one_letter_code
_entity_poly.pdbx_strand_id
1 'polypeptide(L)'
;MRVEAVVPAWMLADGEYVGLATGDPVRTGFALAVTATGPGGTEALEQSGARPGLTTVGGRTEVVGHTTVLRSPPCCLVLLAAGRLPLDVGLHVEGWLTVEPFLWVPDGELARARPEGCVGWTVARVRVVGGSTEDLARLPDEAGVDPDAAYVLDLTR
;
A
#
# COMPACT_ATOMS: atom_id res chain seq x y z
N MET A 1 -6.56 12.93 3.79
CA MET A 1 -6.56 11.46 3.91
C MET A 1 -5.25 11.02 4.56
N ARG A 2 -5.27 10.02 5.43
CA ARG A 2 -4.06 9.44 6.03
C ARG A 2 -4.12 7.94 5.86
N VAL A 3 -2.99 7.33 5.49
CA VAL A 3 -2.84 5.88 5.37
C VAL A 3 -1.52 5.42 5.98
N GLU A 4 -1.51 4.22 6.51
CA GLU A 4 -0.32 3.49 6.95
C GLU A 4 -0.02 2.41 5.92
N ALA A 5 1.16 2.46 5.31
CA ALA A 5 1.57 1.47 4.31
C ALA A 5 2.89 0.82 4.70
N VAL A 6 2.94 -0.49 4.55
CA VAL A 6 4.16 -1.27 4.77
C VAL A 6 5.11 -1.07 3.59
N VAL A 7 6.38 -0.84 3.89
CA VAL A 7 7.48 -0.94 2.93
C VAL A 7 8.18 -2.26 3.20
N PRO A 8 8.06 -3.25 2.33
CA PRO A 8 8.74 -4.52 2.49
C PRO A 8 10.26 -4.35 2.55
N ALA A 9 10.93 -5.07 3.44
CA ALA A 9 12.39 -4.97 3.61
C ALA A 9 13.16 -5.21 2.31
N TRP A 10 12.69 -6.12 1.45
CA TRP A 10 13.31 -6.40 0.16
C TRP A 10 13.28 -5.20 -0.80
N MET A 11 12.25 -4.33 -0.75
CA MET A 11 12.22 -3.10 -1.56
C MET A 11 13.33 -2.14 -1.15
N LEU A 12 13.56 -1.99 0.16
CA LEU A 12 14.65 -1.18 0.67
C LEU A 12 16.02 -1.78 0.29
N ALA A 13 16.15 -3.10 0.34
CA ALA A 13 17.36 -3.80 -0.08
C ALA A 13 17.65 -3.64 -1.58
N ASP A 14 16.61 -3.45 -2.40
CA ASP A 14 16.71 -3.16 -3.84
C ASP A 14 16.86 -1.65 -4.14
N GLY A 15 16.98 -0.81 -3.11
CA GLY A 15 17.20 0.64 -3.25
C GLY A 15 15.93 1.48 -3.40
N GLU A 16 14.74 0.88 -3.33
CA GLU A 16 13.47 1.61 -3.40
C GLU A 16 13.12 2.27 -2.05
N TYR A 17 12.65 3.51 -2.10
CA TYR A 17 12.25 4.29 -0.91
C TYR A 17 13.35 4.55 0.14
N VAL A 18 14.61 4.19 -0.12
CA VAL A 18 15.71 4.39 0.82
C VAL A 18 15.85 5.87 1.22
N GLY A 19 16.11 6.12 2.48
CA GLY A 19 16.36 7.45 3.01
C GLY A 19 15.14 8.37 3.11
N LEU A 20 13.92 7.94 2.72
CA LEU A 20 12.71 8.74 2.91
C LEU A 20 12.53 9.12 4.37
N ALA A 21 12.34 10.39 4.63
CA ALA A 21 12.20 10.98 5.94
C ALA A 21 10.83 11.65 6.13
N THR A 22 10.47 11.93 7.36
CA THR A 22 9.29 12.73 7.68
C THR A 22 9.37 14.10 7.00
N GLY A 23 8.32 14.48 6.30
CA GLY A 23 8.21 15.71 5.50
C GLY A 23 8.50 15.53 4.01
N ASP A 24 9.13 14.42 3.62
CA ASP A 24 9.46 14.19 2.21
C ASP A 24 8.20 13.93 1.38
N PRO A 25 8.14 14.47 0.17
CA PRO A 25 7.14 14.11 -0.80
C PRO A 25 7.47 12.75 -1.42
N VAL A 26 6.46 11.91 -1.62
CA VAL A 26 6.58 10.64 -2.32
C VAL A 26 5.39 10.44 -3.25
N ARG A 27 5.65 9.96 -4.46
CA ARG A 27 4.59 9.52 -5.37
C ARG A 27 4.58 8.00 -5.40
N THR A 28 3.50 7.41 -4.96
CA THR A 28 3.35 5.96 -4.90
C THR A 28 1.91 5.54 -5.09
N GLY A 29 1.73 4.32 -5.55
CA GLY A 29 0.48 3.59 -5.45
C GLY A 29 0.59 2.52 -4.38
N PHE A 30 -0.49 1.76 -4.22
CA PHE A 30 -0.58 0.74 -3.19
C PHE A 30 -1.05 -0.59 -3.76
N ALA A 31 -0.57 -1.65 -3.13
CA ALA A 31 -1.14 -2.98 -3.23
C ALA A 31 -1.71 -3.41 -1.89
N LEU A 32 -2.74 -4.24 -1.92
CA LEU A 32 -3.34 -4.89 -0.76
C LEU A 32 -3.06 -6.39 -0.85
N ALA A 33 -2.19 -6.89 0.02
CA ALA A 33 -1.96 -8.32 0.18
C ALA A 33 -3.17 -8.92 0.90
N VAL A 34 -4.05 -9.55 0.13
CA VAL A 34 -5.39 -9.98 0.57
C VAL A 34 -5.28 -11.15 1.54
N THR A 35 -5.88 -11.01 2.72
CA THR A 35 -5.98 -12.05 3.74
C THR A 35 -7.39 -12.61 3.87
N ALA A 36 -8.41 -11.77 3.64
CA ALA A 36 -9.80 -12.20 3.67
C ALA A 36 -10.64 -11.39 2.68
N THR A 37 -11.73 -11.99 2.21
CA THR A 37 -12.72 -11.34 1.37
C THR A 37 -14.13 -11.72 1.76
N GLY A 38 -15.08 -10.83 1.50
CA GLY A 38 -16.50 -11.09 1.70
C GLY A 38 -17.35 -10.31 0.70
N PRO A 39 -18.63 -10.63 0.57
CA PRO A 39 -19.54 -9.79 -0.19
C PRO A 39 -19.60 -8.41 0.47
N GLY A 40 -19.51 -7.37 -0.30
CA GLY A 40 -19.48 -6.02 0.26
C GLY A 40 -19.70 -4.94 -0.77
N GLY A 41 -19.70 -3.73 -0.30
CA GLY A 41 -20.06 -2.55 -1.04
C GLY A 41 -18.97 -1.50 -1.08
N THR A 42 -19.27 -0.32 -0.61
CA THR A 42 -18.46 0.89 -0.77
C THR A 42 -17.92 1.38 0.57
N GLU A 43 -17.46 0.46 1.43
CA GLU A 43 -16.86 0.87 2.69
C GLU A 43 -15.57 1.63 2.42
N ALA A 44 -15.43 2.78 3.09
CA ALA A 44 -14.19 3.56 3.03
C ALA A 44 -13.02 2.72 3.54
N LEU A 45 -11.82 3.05 3.09
CA LEU A 45 -10.59 2.45 3.61
C LEU A 45 -10.46 2.76 5.10
N GLU A 46 -10.37 1.72 5.91
CA GLU A 46 -10.17 1.78 7.35
C GLU A 46 -8.91 1.00 7.74
N GLN A 47 -8.19 1.51 8.72
CA GLN A 47 -6.97 0.87 9.23
C GLN A 47 -7.06 0.67 10.74
N SER A 48 -6.67 -0.53 11.17
CA SER A 48 -6.56 -0.85 12.59
C SER A 48 -5.26 -0.26 13.14
N GLY A 49 -5.36 0.70 14.05
CA GLY A 49 -4.18 1.26 14.71
C GLY A 49 -3.37 0.27 15.53
N ALA A 50 -3.92 -0.92 15.85
CA ALA A 50 -3.21 -1.96 16.60
C ALA A 50 -2.26 -2.81 15.72
N ARG A 51 -2.46 -2.79 14.40
CA ARG A 51 -1.63 -3.54 13.43
C ARG A 51 -1.33 -2.62 12.24
N PRO A 52 -0.15 -1.96 12.22
CA PRO A 52 0.22 -1.04 11.18
C PRO A 52 0.09 -1.65 9.78
N GLY A 53 -0.61 -0.96 8.89
CA GLY A 53 -0.85 -1.42 7.52
C GLY A 53 -2.00 -2.41 7.34
N LEU A 54 -2.56 -3.01 8.42
CA LEU A 54 -3.76 -3.85 8.27
C LEU A 54 -4.95 -2.97 7.90
N THR A 55 -5.51 -3.26 6.75
CA THR A 55 -6.50 -2.42 6.08
C THR A 55 -7.73 -3.23 5.71
N THR A 56 -8.88 -2.63 5.94
CA THR A 56 -10.18 -3.11 5.49
C THR A 56 -10.76 -2.10 4.52
N VAL A 57 -11.27 -2.54 3.39
CA VAL A 57 -11.80 -1.66 2.35
C VAL A 57 -12.83 -2.36 1.51
N GLY A 58 -13.89 -1.64 1.15
CA GLY A 58 -14.89 -2.08 0.19
C GLY A 58 -14.74 -1.36 -1.14
N GLY A 59 -15.01 -2.04 -2.24
CA GLY A 59 -14.93 -1.46 -3.56
C GLY A 59 -15.39 -2.41 -4.66
N ARG A 60 -15.25 -1.97 -5.89
CA ARG A 60 -15.55 -2.79 -7.06
C ARG A 60 -14.26 -3.35 -7.66
N THR A 61 -14.23 -4.65 -7.85
CA THR A 61 -13.10 -5.33 -8.52
C THR A 61 -13.20 -5.19 -10.02
N GLU A 62 -12.06 -5.00 -10.66
CA GLU A 62 -11.91 -4.97 -12.13
C GLU A 62 -10.52 -5.46 -12.54
N VAL A 63 -10.31 -5.71 -13.81
CA VAL A 63 -9.01 -6.06 -14.39
C VAL A 63 -8.52 -4.92 -15.28
N VAL A 64 -7.28 -4.53 -15.10
CA VAL A 64 -6.56 -3.60 -15.97
C VAL A 64 -5.31 -4.33 -16.46
N GLY A 65 -5.26 -4.63 -17.77
CA GLY A 65 -4.22 -5.50 -18.31
C GLY A 65 -4.26 -6.89 -17.67
N HIS A 66 -3.21 -7.24 -16.93
CA HIS A 66 -3.10 -8.50 -16.17
C HIS A 66 -3.27 -8.30 -14.65
N THR A 67 -3.63 -7.10 -14.21
CA THR A 67 -3.68 -6.73 -12.80
C THR A 67 -5.12 -6.62 -12.33
N THR A 68 -5.44 -7.29 -11.22
CA THR A 68 -6.72 -7.09 -10.54
C THR A 68 -6.61 -5.90 -9.60
N VAL A 69 -7.54 -4.98 -9.72
CA VAL A 69 -7.62 -3.79 -8.87
C VAL A 69 -8.95 -3.69 -8.15
N LEU A 70 -8.95 -3.03 -7.00
CA LEU A 70 -10.13 -2.63 -6.25
C LEU A 70 -10.31 -1.11 -6.37
N ARG A 71 -11.40 -0.70 -6.98
CA ARG A 71 -11.79 0.71 -7.01
C ARG A 71 -12.59 1.05 -5.78
N SER A 72 -12.02 1.85 -4.92
CA SER A 72 -12.63 2.40 -3.70
C SER A 72 -12.33 3.90 -3.63
N PRO A 73 -13.12 4.76 -4.32
CA PRO A 73 -12.82 6.19 -4.38
C PRO A 73 -12.60 6.81 -3.00
N PRO A 74 -11.58 7.65 -2.82
CA PRO A 74 -10.71 8.21 -3.85
C PRO A 74 -9.48 7.35 -4.20
N CYS A 75 -9.44 6.08 -3.80
CA CYS A 75 -8.31 5.17 -3.99
C CYS A 75 -8.59 4.13 -5.08
N CYS A 76 -7.50 3.64 -5.67
CA CYS A 76 -7.49 2.43 -6.48
C CYS A 76 -6.30 1.59 -6.00
N LEU A 77 -6.55 0.35 -5.61
CA LEU A 77 -5.55 -0.54 -5.00
C LEU A 77 -5.34 -1.75 -5.89
N VAL A 78 -4.10 -2.17 -6.06
CA VAL A 78 -3.80 -3.48 -6.64
C VAL A 78 -4.13 -4.56 -5.62
N LEU A 79 -4.79 -5.63 -6.03
CA LEU A 79 -5.07 -6.78 -5.17
C LEU A 79 -4.07 -7.91 -5.43
N LEU A 80 -3.34 -8.28 -4.40
CA LEU A 80 -2.42 -9.42 -4.40
C LEU A 80 -3.07 -10.55 -3.59
N ALA A 81 -3.64 -11.53 -4.31
CA ALA A 81 -4.34 -12.65 -3.70
C ALA A 81 -3.74 -13.98 -4.16
N ALA A 82 -3.75 -14.97 -3.26
CA ALA A 82 -3.27 -16.33 -3.58
C ALA A 82 -4.18 -17.10 -4.54
N GLY A 83 -5.41 -16.63 -4.78
CA GLY A 83 -6.41 -17.25 -5.63
C GLY A 83 -7.15 -16.26 -6.51
N ARG A 84 -8.07 -16.77 -7.32
CA ARG A 84 -8.93 -15.92 -8.16
C ARG A 84 -9.92 -15.14 -7.31
N LEU A 85 -9.98 -13.86 -7.54
CA LEU A 85 -11.00 -12.98 -6.98
C LEU A 85 -12.18 -12.85 -7.94
N PRO A 86 -13.41 -12.69 -7.42
CA PRO A 86 -14.55 -12.35 -8.27
C PRO A 86 -14.33 -10.98 -8.93
N LEU A 87 -14.75 -10.84 -10.16
CA LEU A 87 -14.56 -9.62 -10.97
C LEU A 87 -15.88 -8.92 -11.21
N ASP A 88 -15.81 -7.61 -11.41
CA ASP A 88 -16.95 -6.74 -11.69
C ASP A 88 -18.04 -6.75 -10.61
N VAL A 89 -17.65 -7.06 -9.39
CA VAL A 89 -18.57 -7.14 -8.23
C VAL A 89 -18.09 -6.22 -7.10
N GLY A 90 -19.01 -5.88 -6.21
CA GLY A 90 -18.67 -5.28 -4.92
C GLY A 90 -18.00 -6.31 -4.02
N LEU A 91 -16.86 -5.99 -3.49
CA LEU A 91 -16.07 -6.86 -2.64
C LEU A 91 -15.59 -6.09 -1.41
N HIS A 92 -15.77 -6.70 -0.25
CA HIS A 92 -15.10 -6.30 0.98
C HIS A 92 -13.79 -7.07 1.10
N VAL A 93 -12.69 -6.37 1.34
CA VAL A 93 -11.35 -6.95 1.36
C VAL A 93 -10.62 -6.52 2.62
N GLU A 94 -10.01 -7.49 3.29
CA GLU A 94 -9.05 -7.25 4.37
C GLU A 94 -7.67 -7.71 3.92
N GLY A 95 -6.64 -6.95 4.27
CA GLY A 95 -5.27 -7.28 3.90
C GLY A 95 -4.26 -6.27 4.39
N TRP A 96 -3.00 -6.50 4.03
CA TRP A 96 -1.89 -5.62 4.35
C TRP A 96 -1.67 -4.62 3.23
N LEU A 97 -1.80 -3.32 3.55
CA LEU A 97 -1.52 -2.25 2.60
C LEU A 97 -0.01 -2.06 2.48
N THR A 98 0.51 -2.25 1.28
CA THR A 98 1.92 -2.06 0.96
C THR A 98 2.09 -0.96 -0.09
N VAL A 99 3.21 -0.27 -0.06
CA VAL A 99 3.62 0.56 -1.20
C VAL A 99 3.88 -0.33 -2.42
N GLU A 100 3.57 0.16 -3.62
CA GLU A 100 3.74 -0.63 -4.85
C GLU A 100 4.24 0.27 -6.00
N PRO A 101 5.57 0.44 -6.12
CA PRO A 101 6.16 1.29 -7.14
C PRO A 101 6.21 0.65 -8.52
N PHE A 102 6.21 -0.70 -8.60
CA PHE A 102 6.50 -1.40 -9.84
C PHE A 102 5.29 -1.54 -10.76
N LEU A 103 4.11 -1.73 -10.20
CA LEU A 103 2.86 -1.78 -10.98
C LEU A 103 2.31 -0.38 -11.27
N TRP A 104 2.57 0.58 -10.38
CA TRP A 104 2.15 1.97 -10.52
C TRP A 104 3.23 2.87 -11.15
N VAL A 105 4.01 2.34 -12.10
CA VAL A 105 5.01 3.17 -12.80
C VAL A 105 4.33 4.31 -13.56
N PRO A 106 4.90 5.53 -13.54
CA PRO A 106 4.41 6.64 -14.35
C PRO A 106 4.33 6.23 -15.82
N ASP A 107 3.25 6.63 -16.48
CA ASP A 107 2.96 6.29 -17.89
C ASP A 107 2.78 4.79 -18.19
N GLY A 108 2.76 3.95 -17.16
CA GLY A 108 2.39 2.54 -17.28
C GLY A 108 0.90 2.35 -17.59
N GLU A 109 0.53 1.16 -18.03
CA GLU A 109 -0.86 0.82 -18.38
C GLU A 109 -1.83 1.10 -17.22
N LEU A 110 -1.45 0.66 -16.03
CA LEU A 110 -2.27 0.82 -14.83
C LEU A 110 -2.44 2.29 -14.44
N ALA A 111 -1.36 3.07 -14.44
CA ALA A 111 -1.40 4.49 -14.09
C ALA A 111 -2.19 5.33 -15.11
N ARG A 112 -2.17 4.94 -16.39
CA ARG A 112 -3.00 5.59 -17.42
C ARG A 112 -4.48 5.25 -17.28
N ALA A 113 -4.79 3.99 -16.98
CA ALA A 113 -6.18 3.55 -16.83
C ALA A 113 -6.80 4.01 -15.51
N ARG A 114 -5.99 4.15 -14.46
CA ARG A 114 -6.40 4.50 -13.09
C ARG A 114 -5.43 5.49 -12.46
N PRO A 115 -5.44 6.76 -12.89
CA PRO A 115 -4.52 7.77 -12.38
C PRO A 115 -4.68 8.04 -10.88
N GLU A 116 -5.85 7.77 -10.33
CA GLU A 116 -6.13 7.89 -8.89
C GLU A 116 -5.38 6.88 -8.03
N GLY A 117 -4.80 5.84 -8.63
CA GLY A 117 -4.08 4.80 -7.90
C GLY A 117 -2.63 5.16 -7.57
N CYS A 118 -2.02 6.10 -8.32
CA CYS A 118 -0.65 6.55 -8.08
C CYS A 118 -0.59 8.07 -7.94
N VAL A 119 -0.62 8.54 -6.71
CA VAL A 119 -0.72 9.96 -6.37
C VAL A 119 0.41 10.42 -5.48
N GLY A 120 0.56 11.74 -5.34
CA GLY A 120 1.53 12.34 -4.43
C GLY A 120 1.05 12.29 -2.99
N TRP A 121 1.97 11.96 -2.10
CA TRP A 121 1.81 11.90 -0.65
C TRP A 121 2.93 12.68 0.04
N THR A 122 2.72 12.99 1.31
CA THR A 122 3.78 13.48 2.21
C THR A 122 3.99 12.45 3.30
N VAL A 123 5.24 12.10 3.58
CA VAL A 123 5.60 11.22 4.68
C VAL A 123 5.36 11.96 6.00
N ALA A 124 4.37 11.52 6.76
CA ALA A 124 4.06 12.11 8.07
C ALA A 124 4.88 11.48 9.20
N ARG A 125 5.26 10.21 9.03
CA ARG A 125 6.04 9.46 10.03
C ARG A 125 6.68 8.23 9.39
N VAL A 126 7.83 7.84 9.91
CA VAL A 126 8.53 6.61 9.54
C VAL A 126 8.67 5.75 10.78
N ARG A 127 8.35 4.47 10.67
CA ARG A 127 8.43 3.52 11.80
C ARG A 127 9.09 2.21 11.37
N VAL A 128 9.74 1.56 12.31
CA VAL A 128 10.09 0.14 12.23
C VAL A 128 9.24 -0.64 13.22
N VAL A 129 8.73 -1.77 12.78
CA VAL A 129 7.88 -2.67 13.59
C VAL A 129 8.58 -4.02 13.66
N GLY A 130 8.93 -4.42 14.87
CA GLY A 130 9.55 -5.70 15.18
C GLY A 130 9.03 -6.21 16.52
N GLY A 131 9.90 -6.56 17.46
CA GLY A 131 9.52 -6.86 18.86
C GLY A 131 8.91 -5.65 19.59
N SER A 132 9.24 -4.44 19.16
CA SER A 132 8.64 -3.16 19.54
C SER A 132 8.36 -2.32 18.29
N THR A 133 7.60 -1.24 18.44
CA THR A 133 7.41 -0.23 17.38
C THR A 133 8.22 1.00 17.73
N GLU A 134 9.10 1.42 16.84
CA GLU A 134 9.98 2.55 17.04
C GLU A 134 9.88 3.56 15.91
N ASP A 135 9.97 4.85 16.25
CA ASP A 135 10.04 5.92 15.28
C ASP A 135 11.45 6.02 14.71
N LEU A 136 11.54 6.19 13.41
CA LEU A 136 12.77 6.44 12.70
C LEU A 136 12.79 7.86 12.14
N ALA A 137 13.97 8.47 12.08
CA ALA A 137 14.14 9.74 11.40
C ALA A 137 13.90 9.59 9.87
N ARG A 138 14.28 8.44 9.34
CA ARG A 138 14.15 8.07 7.92
C ARG A 138 14.17 6.55 7.74
N LEU A 139 13.72 6.09 6.58
CA LEU A 139 13.94 4.70 6.18
C LEU A 139 15.44 4.41 6.03
N PRO A 140 15.91 3.21 6.40
CA PRO A 140 17.32 2.85 6.29
C PRO A 140 17.76 2.81 4.81
N ASP A 141 19.06 2.90 4.60
CA ASP A 141 19.71 2.54 3.35
C ASP A 141 19.80 1.01 3.21
N GLU A 142 20.21 0.55 2.02
CA GLU A 142 20.32 -0.88 1.71
C GLU A 142 21.13 -1.68 2.75
N ALA A 143 22.21 -1.09 3.28
CA ALA A 143 23.09 -1.73 4.24
C ALA A 143 22.49 -1.79 5.65
N GLY A 144 21.56 -0.90 5.98
CA GLY A 144 20.91 -0.79 7.29
C GLY A 144 19.59 -1.53 7.40
N VAL A 145 19.14 -2.23 6.36
CA VAL A 145 17.87 -2.95 6.36
C VAL A 145 17.93 -4.21 7.21
N ASP A 146 17.04 -4.30 8.19
CA ASP A 146 16.77 -5.55 8.91
C ASP A 146 15.73 -6.36 8.10
N PRO A 147 16.08 -7.55 7.58
CA PRO A 147 15.17 -8.35 6.77
C PRO A 147 13.98 -8.91 7.56
N ASP A 148 14.09 -8.99 8.88
CA ASP A 148 13.04 -9.50 9.77
C ASP A 148 12.12 -8.39 10.31
N ALA A 149 12.43 -7.14 10.02
CA ALA A 149 11.61 -6.00 10.42
C ALA A 149 10.59 -5.62 9.33
N ALA A 150 9.46 -5.04 9.76
CA ALA A 150 8.54 -4.35 8.88
C ALA A 150 8.74 -2.83 9.02
N TYR A 151 8.88 -2.15 7.91
CA TYR A 151 8.94 -0.69 7.87
C TYR A 151 7.58 -0.13 7.49
N VAL A 152 7.18 0.96 8.11
CA VAL A 152 5.85 1.54 7.91
C VAL A 152 5.98 3.03 7.65
N LEU A 153 5.34 3.49 6.59
CA LEU A 153 5.15 4.90 6.31
C LEU A 153 3.72 5.31 6.67
N ASP A 154 3.61 6.33 7.51
CA ASP A 154 2.37 7.08 7.66
C ASP A 154 2.38 8.18 6.59
N LEU A 155 1.43 8.11 5.68
CA LEU A 155 1.33 9.00 4.52
C LEU A 155 0.09 9.87 4.63
N THR A 156 0.23 11.16 4.32
CA THR A 156 -0.87 12.14 4.32
C THR A 156 -1.02 12.81 2.96
N ARG A 157 -2.28 13.16 2.65
CA ARG A 157 -2.65 13.88 1.44
C ARG A 157 -3.79 14.86 1.75
#